data_d7cffb265d9c6774a0fc8de3df435b91
#
_entry.id   d7cffb265d9c6774a0fc8de3df435b91
#
_cell.length_a   1.000
_cell.length_b   1.000
_cell.length_c   1.000
_cell.angle_alpha   90.00
_cell.angle_beta   90.00
_cell.angle_gamma   90.00
#
_symmetry.space_group_name_H-M   'P 1'
#
loop_
_entity.id
_entity.type
_entity.pdbx_description
1 polymer ?
#
loop_
_entity_poly.entity_id
_entity_poly.type
_entity_poly.pdbx_seq_one_letter_code
_entity_poly.pdbx_strand_id
1 'polypeptide(L)'
;MKTEISETYMVRLYLSGPIEIAKQVIRADTLRAGLCVTIDPTIFIYTGDEEAGYVIGLLNYPRFPCEQQSLEDRARDLMRKLLVATFQHSALMVTPAFSEFITIREQ
;
A
#
# COMPACT_ATOMS: atom_id res chain seq x y z
N MET A 1 -30.96 2.37 10.39
CA MET A 1 -29.56 2.58 10.01
C MET A 1 -28.72 2.65 11.29
N LYS A 2 -27.60 1.94 11.29
CA LYS A 2 -26.62 2.03 12.37
C LYS A 2 -25.40 2.80 11.88
N THR A 3 -24.78 3.55 12.77
CA THR A 3 -23.51 4.22 12.50
C THR A 3 -22.50 3.86 13.58
N GLU A 4 -21.25 3.72 13.17
CA GLU A 4 -20.14 3.51 14.09
C GLU A 4 -19.10 4.58 13.82
N ILE A 5 -18.54 5.14 14.87
CA ILE A 5 -17.45 6.10 14.78
C ILE A 5 -16.22 5.46 15.41
N SER A 6 -15.13 5.47 14.69
CA SER A 6 -13.85 4.96 15.16
C SER A 6 -12.73 5.92 14.75
N GLU A 7 -11.60 5.82 15.42
CA GLU A 7 -10.43 6.58 15.00
C GLU A 7 -9.97 6.12 13.62
N THR A 8 -9.48 7.07 12.83
CA THR A 8 -8.98 6.78 11.50
C THR A 8 -7.50 6.42 11.57
N TYR A 9 -7.19 5.19 11.19
CA TYR A 9 -5.83 4.75 10.97
C TYR A 9 -5.69 4.42 9.50
N MET A 10 -4.61 4.87 8.87
CA MET A 10 -4.45 4.65 7.44
C MET A 10 -2.99 4.71 7.03
N VAL A 11 -2.69 3.98 5.95
CA VAL A 11 -1.41 4.01 5.27
C VAL A 11 -1.68 3.97 3.77
N ARG A 12 -0.93 4.73 3.00
CA ARG A 12 -0.95 4.66 1.54
C ARG A 12 0.42 4.26 1.03
N LEU A 13 0.42 3.44 -0.01
CA LEU A 13 1.64 3.02 -0.68
C LEU A 13 1.59 3.48 -2.13
N TYR A 14 2.66 4.12 -2.58
CA TYR A 14 2.79 4.59 -3.96
C TYR A 14 3.88 3.78 -4.65
N LEU A 15 3.49 3.04 -5.68
CA LEU A 15 4.40 2.16 -6.42
C LEU A 15 4.18 2.29 -7.93
N SER A 16 5.25 2.12 -8.67
CA SER A 16 5.19 1.95 -10.13
C SER A 16 5.08 0.48 -10.47
N GLY A 17 4.65 0.19 -11.68
CA GLY A 17 4.65 -1.17 -12.22
C GLY A 17 3.26 -1.69 -12.58
N PRO A 18 3.18 -2.98 -12.90
CA PRO A 18 1.95 -3.59 -13.41
C PRO A 18 0.93 -3.82 -12.31
N ILE A 19 -0.18 -3.11 -12.39
CA ILE A 19 -1.25 -3.17 -11.38
C ILE A 19 -1.87 -4.57 -11.27
N GLU A 20 -1.95 -5.33 -12.35
CA GLU A 20 -2.57 -6.66 -12.32
C GLU A 20 -1.76 -7.65 -11.49
N ILE A 21 -0.43 -7.55 -11.53
CA ILE A 21 0.45 -8.36 -10.67
C ILE A 21 0.27 -7.94 -9.22
N ALA A 22 0.19 -6.63 -8.97
CA ALA A 22 -0.03 -6.10 -7.62
C ALA A 22 -1.34 -6.61 -7.03
N LYS A 23 -2.42 -6.66 -7.82
CA LYS A 23 -3.70 -7.20 -7.36
C LYS A 23 -3.58 -8.66 -6.92
N GLN A 24 -2.83 -9.47 -7.66
CA GLN A 24 -2.62 -10.89 -7.30
C GLN A 24 -1.88 -11.03 -5.97
N VAL A 25 -0.83 -10.23 -5.77
CA VAL A 25 -0.07 -10.23 -4.52
C VAL A 25 -0.96 -9.83 -3.35
N ILE A 26 -1.76 -8.79 -3.52
CA ILE A 26 -2.67 -8.29 -2.48
C ILE A 26 -3.74 -9.33 -2.15
N ARG A 27 -4.32 -9.99 -3.15
CA ARG A 27 -5.30 -11.04 -2.92
C ARG A 27 -4.73 -12.18 -2.08
N ALA A 28 -3.53 -12.64 -2.42
CA ALA A 28 -2.86 -13.69 -1.66
C ALA A 28 -2.56 -13.26 -0.23
N ASP A 29 -2.12 -12.02 -0.04
CA ASP A 29 -1.81 -11.48 1.28
C ASP A 29 -3.05 -11.36 2.16
N THR A 30 -4.15 -10.83 1.61
CA THR A 30 -5.40 -10.67 2.36
C THR A 30 -6.11 -12.00 2.61
N LEU A 31 -5.88 -13.00 1.77
CA LEU A 31 -6.39 -14.35 2.00
C LEU A 31 -5.67 -15.00 3.18
N ARG A 32 -4.37 -14.76 3.31
CA ARG A 32 -3.56 -15.28 4.41
C ARG A 32 -3.91 -14.59 5.73
N ALA A 33 -4.10 -13.28 5.70
CA ALA A 33 -4.40 -12.49 6.89
C ALA A 33 -5.36 -11.36 6.49
N GLY A 34 -6.61 -11.47 6.94
CA GLY A 34 -7.68 -10.57 6.56
C GLY A 34 -7.39 -9.10 6.82
N LEU A 35 -7.66 -8.27 5.84
CA LEU A 35 -7.57 -6.82 5.92
C LEU A 35 -8.30 -6.25 4.71
N CYS A 36 -8.90 -5.08 4.86
CA CYS A 36 -9.47 -4.37 3.72
C CYS A 36 -8.39 -3.49 3.08
N VAL A 37 -8.03 -3.82 1.84
CA VAL A 37 -7.01 -3.10 1.08
C VAL A 37 -7.62 -2.59 -0.21
N THR A 38 -7.41 -1.32 -0.51
CA THR A 38 -7.83 -0.72 -1.78
C THR A 38 -6.63 -0.58 -2.70
N ILE A 39 -6.89 -0.58 -4.01
CA ILE A 39 -5.87 -0.33 -5.02
C ILE A 39 -6.46 0.51 -6.13
N ASP A 40 -5.76 1.59 -6.49
CA ASP A 40 -6.17 2.51 -7.53
C ASP A 40 -5.05 2.73 -8.53
N PRO A 41 -5.34 2.72 -9.84
CA PRO A 41 -4.34 3.06 -10.83
C PRO A 41 -3.98 4.55 -10.74
N THR A 42 -2.73 4.87 -10.98
CA THR A 42 -2.27 6.25 -11.00
C THR A 42 -1.21 6.45 -12.08
N ILE A 43 -0.98 7.71 -12.41
CA ILE A 43 0.09 8.11 -13.33
C ILE A 43 1.00 9.07 -12.58
N PHE A 44 2.28 8.73 -12.52
CA PHE A 44 3.30 9.63 -11.99
C PHE A 44 3.83 10.48 -13.13
N ILE A 45 3.77 11.80 -12.96
CA ILE A 45 4.27 12.75 -13.95
C ILE A 45 5.42 13.52 -13.31
N TYR A 46 6.60 13.42 -13.91
CA TYR A 46 7.78 14.09 -13.40
C TYR A 46 8.69 14.50 -14.56
N THR A 47 9.23 15.69 -14.48
CA THR A 47 10.15 16.25 -15.48
C THR A 47 9.73 16.04 -16.96
N GLY A 48 8.40 16.10 -17.19
CA GLY A 48 7.84 15.93 -18.53
C GLY A 48 7.56 14.49 -18.96
N ASP A 49 8.04 13.51 -18.20
CA ASP A 49 7.75 12.09 -18.43
C ASP A 49 6.60 11.62 -17.57
N GLU A 50 6.03 10.48 -17.93
CA GLU A 50 4.99 9.84 -17.13
C GLU A 50 5.23 8.35 -17.02
N GLU A 51 4.75 7.79 -15.90
CA GLU A 51 4.90 6.39 -15.58
C GLU A 51 3.64 5.87 -14.92
N ALA A 52 3.15 4.73 -15.40
CA ALA A 52 1.99 4.09 -14.80
C ALA A 52 2.36 3.41 -13.49
N GLY A 53 1.46 3.52 -12.52
CA GLY A 53 1.63 2.87 -11.24
C GLY A 53 0.31 2.70 -10.53
N TYR A 54 0.35 2.55 -9.21
CA TYR A 54 -0.84 2.36 -8.41
C TYR A 54 -0.64 2.87 -7.00
N VAL A 55 -1.77 3.15 -6.35
CA VAL A 55 -1.81 3.57 -4.94
C VAL A 55 -2.58 2.51 -4.17
N ILE A 56 -1.98 2.03 -3.09
CA ILE A 56 -2.62 1.05 -2.21
C ILE A 56 -3.01 1.74 -0.92
N GLY A 57 -4.26 1.52 -0.49
CA GLY A 57 -4.76 2.04 0.77
C GLY A 57 -4.98 0.92 1.78
N LEU A 58 -4.43 1.07 2.97
CA LEU A 58 -4.71 0.20 4.11
C LEU A 58 -5.46 1.03 5.15
N LEU A 59 -6.60 0.51 5.61
CA LEU A 59 -7.48 1.22 6.52
C LEU A 59 -7.91 0.31 7.66
N ASN A 60 -8.16 0.90 8.83
CA ASN A 60 -8.80 0.17 9.92
C ASN A 60 -10.30 0.11 9.69
N TYR A 61 -10.74 -0.90 8.98
CA TYR A 61 -12.16 -1.14 8.75
C TYR A 61 -12.78 -1.76 10.01
N PRO A 62 -14.03 -1.41 10.36
CA PRO A 62 -14.68 -2.03 11.54
C PRO A 62 -14.69 -3.55 11.49
N ARG A 63 -14.82 -4.12 10.30
CA ARG A 63 -14.80 -5.58 10.09
C ARG A 63 -13.42 -6.19 10.28
N PHE A 64 -12.36 -5.40 10.07
CA PHE A 64 -10.97 -5.80 10.23
C PHE A 64 -10.24 -4.73 11.05
N PRO A 65 -10.56 -4.63 12.35
CA PRO A 65 -9.99 -3.56 13.19
C PRO A 65 -8.48 -3.73 13.32
N CYS A 66 -7.76 -2.62 13.29
CA CYS A 66 -6.31 -2.62 13.30
C CYS A 66 -5.83 -1.29 13.86
N GLU A 67 -4.72 -1.30 14.55
CA GLU A 67 -4.08 -0.08 15.03
C GLU A 67 -3.10 0.45 14.00
N GLN A 68 -2.75 1.74 14.11
CA GLN A 68 -1.86 2.40 13.15
C GLN A 68 -0.52 1.66 13.01
N GLN A 69 0.09 1.25 14.11
CA GLN A 69 1.37 0.54 14.05
C GLN A 69 1.26 -0.78 13.29
N SER A 70 0.18 -1.51 13.53
CA SER A 70 -0.07 -2.77 12.82
C SER A 70 -0.26 -2.55 11.32
N LEU A 71 -0.95 -1.48 10.93
CA LEU A 71 -1.11 -1.12 9.52
C LEU A 71 0.23 -0.77 8.89
N GLU A 72 1.06 -0.02 9.59
CA GLU A 72 2.38 0.36 9.08
C GLU A 72 3.28 -0.85 8.90
N ASP A 73 3.31 -1.76 9.87
CA ASP A 73 4.11 -2.98 9.78
C ASP A 73 3.62 -3.87 8.64
N ARG A 74 2.31 -4.00 8.49
CA ARG A 74 1.69 -4.75 7.40
C ARG A 74 1.99 -4.13 6.03
N ALA A 75 1.93 -2.80 5.98
CA ALA A 75 2.23 -2.06 4.75
C ALA A 75 3.68 -2.26 4.30
N ARG A 76 4.62 -2.23 5.24
CA ARG A 76 6.03 -2.47 4.92
C ARG A 76 6.26 -3.88 4.38
N ASP A 77 5.63 -4.87 5.00
CA ASP A 77 5.72 -6.26 4.53
C ASP A 77 5.14 -6.42 3.13
N LEU A 78 3.95 -5.86 2.92
CA LEU A 78 3.28 -5.90 1.61
C LEU A 78 4.11 -5.19 0.54
N MET A 79 4.70 -4.05 0.89
CA MET A 79 5.52 -3.26 -0.03
C MET A 79 6.74 -4.05 -0.49
N ARG A 80 7.42 -4.78 0.40
CA ARG A 80 8.55 -5.63 0.03
C ARG A 80 8.13 -6.72 -0.95
N LYS A 81 6.99 -7.37 -0.70
CA LYS A 81 6.43 -8.38 -1.59
C LYS A 81 6.14 -7.81 -2.97
N LEU A 82 5.56 -6.62 -3.01
CA LEU A 82 5.23 -5.95 -4.27
C LEU A 82 6.47 -5.54 -5.06
N LEU A 83 7.47 -5.01 -4.40
CA LEU A 83 8.72 -4.62 -5.06
C LEU A 83 9.39 -5.81 -5.73
N VAL A 84 9.43 -6.95 -5.04
CA VAL A 84 10.00 -8.19 -5.60
C VAL A 84 9.16 -8.70 -6.76
N ALA A 85 7.84 -8.79 -6.59
CA ALA A 85 6.95 -9.37 -7.60
C ALA A 85 6.87 -8.53 -8.88
N THR A 86 7.05 -7.21 -8.79
CA THR A 86 6.95 -6.30 -9.93
C THR A 86 8.32 -5.83 -10.45
N PHE A 87 9.41 -6.37 -9.90
CA PHE A 87 10.78 -6.01 -10.27
C PHE A 87 11.07 -4.52 -10.11
N GLN A 88 10.47 -3.90 -9.12
CA GLN A 88 10.71 -2.50 -8.79
C GLN A 88 11.72 -2.40 -7.65
N HIS A 89 12.34 -1.22 -7.49
CA HIS A 89 13.40 -1.03 -6.51
C HIS A 89 12.98 -0.20 -5.32
N SER A 90 11.98 0.66 -5.47
CA SER A 90 11.61 1.61 -4.43
C SER A 90 10.13 1.95 -4.46
N ALA A 91 9.64 2.41 -3.33
CA ALA A 91 8.27 2.84 -3.14
C ALA A 91 8.20 3.85 -2.00
N LEU A 92 7.10 4.59 -1.96
CA LEU A 92 6.84 5.56 -0.89
C LEU A 92 5.67 5.09 -0.04
N MET A 93 5.88 5.02 1.27
CA MET A 93 4.80 4.81 2.23
C MET A 93 4.43 6.14 2.86
N VAL A 94 3.14 6.46 2.89
CA VAL A 94 2.63 7.70 3.47
C VAL A 94 1.69 7.36 4.62
N THR A 95 1.94 7.96 5.78
CA THR A 95 1.08 7.87 6.96
C THR A 95 0.61 9.27 7.32
N PRO A 96 -0.37 9.42 8.24
CA PRO A 96 -0.76 10.76 8.69
C PRO A 96 0.38 11.55 9.35
N ALA A 97 1.39 10.87 9.88
CA ALA A 97 2.48 11.49 10.63
C ALA A 97 3.78 11.66 9.85
N PHE A 98 4.05 10.78 8.87
CA PHE A 98 5.32 10.80 8.15
C PHE A 98 5.22 10.07 6.82
N SER A 99 6.23 10.28 5.98
CA SER A 99 6.43 9.52 4.75
C SER A 99 7.74 8.77 4.85
N GLU A 100 7.76 7.54 4.35
CA GLU A 100 8.94 6.68 4.39
C GLU A 100 9.25 6.19 2.97
N PHE A 101 10.41 6.57 2.46
CA PHE A 101 10.88 6.07 1.17
C PHE A 101 11.66 4.78 1.40
N ILE A 102 11.19 3.71 0.79
CA ILE A 102 11.81 2.39 0.95
C ILE A 102 12.44 1.98 -0.36
N THR A 103 13.68 1.52 -0.31
CA THR A 103 14.38 0.99 -1.47
C THR A 103 15.07 -0.31 -1.10
N ILE A 104 15.01 -1.27 -2.04
CA ILE A 104 15.76 -2.52 -1.92
C ILE A 104 17.08 -2.46 -2.69
N ARG A 105 17.35 -1.31 -3.34
CA ARG A 105 18.61 -1.09 -4.04
C ARG A 105 19.65 -0.60 -3.05
N GLU A 106 20.73 -1.33 -2.93
CA GLU A 106 21.89 -0.91 -2.16
C GLU A 106 22.75 0.02 -3.01
N GLN A 107 23.30 1.05 -2.35
CA GLN A 107 24.20 1.99 -2.99
C GLN A 107 25.61 1.80 -2.48
#